data_1a12a4d81b687dd26a8265fbf69f74b0
#
_entry.id   1a12a4d81b687dd26a8265fbf69f74b0
#
_cell.length_a   1.000
_cell.length_b   1.000
_cell.length_c   1.000
_cell.angle_alpha   90.00
_cell.angle_beta   90.00
_cell.angle_gamma   90.00
#
_symmetry.space_group_name_H-M   'P 1'
#
loop_
_entity.id
_entity.type
_entity.pdbx_description
1 polymer ?
#
loop_
_entity_poly.entity_id
_entity_poly.type
_entity_poly.pdbx_seq_one_letter_code
_entity_poly.pdbx_strand_id
1 'polypeptide(L)'
;GYGSSEGGAAIQRTPGAPPGAIGRAAPGDDLAVVDPRTRKECPPALHADDGRLLNGSEAIGELVNRGPNPFEGYWRNPEADAARRHDGWYWTGDLFYRDTGGFLYFAGRTDDRLRVDSENLAAAAIENILARYEGAEAVAVYAVPDPVAGDQVMATIAGAFDPDGFAEFLVSQPDLGTKMTPRFVRVVPSMPVTATNKIQRAALRREGFRCPDPVWWRPPGKWAYRKFSAVDLARLVTEYRARGREELLRR
;
A
#
# COMPACT_ATOMS: atom_id res chain seq x y z
N GLY A 1 -9.38 5.36 17.38
CA GLY A 1 -9.20 6.68 16.82
C GLY A 1 -7.93 6.79 15.99
N TYR A 2 -7.79 7.82 15.22
CA TYR A 2 -6.60 8.17 14.43
C TYR A 2 -6.18 9.60 14.77
N GLY A 3 -4.89 9.85 14.81
CA GLY A 3 -4.30 11.17 14.96
C GLY A 3 -2.87 11.16 14.43
N SER A 4 -2.47 12.21 13.74
CA SER A 4 -1.07 12.42 13.36
C SER A 4 -0.30 13.04 14.51
N SER A 5 1.02 12.79 14.58
CA SER A 5 1.91 13.43 15.56
C SER A 5 1.96 14.95 15.38
N GLU A 6 1.73 15.42 14.18
CA GLU A 6 1.65 16.83 13.80
C GLU A 6 0.33 17.50 14.26
N GLY A 7 -0.65 16.73 14.73
CA GLY A 7 -1.95 17.24 15.14
C GLY A 7 -2.85 17.76 13.99
N GLY A 8 -2.42 17.53 12.75
CA GLY A 8 -3.06 18.09 11.56
C GLY A 8 -4.38 17.44 11.15
N ALA A 9 -4.69 16.26 11.68
CA ALA A 9 -5.95 15.56 11.47
C ALA A 9 -6.23 14.59 12.61
N ALA A 10 -7.48 14.52 13.02
CA ALA A 10 -7.94 13.59 14.05
C ALA A 10 -9.26 12.95 13.67
N ILE A 11 -9.41 11.65 13.90
CA ILE A 11 -10.65 10.91 13.72
C ILE A 11 -11.01 10.25 15.03
N GLN A 12 -12.17 10.57 15.55
CA GLN A 12 -12.67 10.01 16.80
C GLN A 12 -13.42 8.71 16.54
N ARG A 13 -13.23 7.74 17.42
CA ARG A 13 -14.04 6.53 17.39
C ARG A 13 -15.50 6.90 17.68
N THR A 14 -16.38 6.52 16.75
CA THR A 14 -17.79 6.82 16.83
C THR A 14 -18.54 5.58 17.32
N PRO A 15 -19.42 5.65 18.32
CA PRO A 15 -20.28 4.53 18.71
C PRO A 15 -21.08 4.01 17.50
N GLY A 16 -21.21 2.69 17.36
CA GLY A 16 -21.90 2.07 16.24
C GLY A 16 -21.13 2.11 14.91
N ALA A 17 -19.84 2.44 14.93
CA ALA A 17 -19.01 2.39 13.72
C ALA A 17 -18.96 0.95 13.16
N PRO A 18 -19.06 0.78 11.82
CA PRO A 18 -18.92 -0.50 11.18
C PRO A 18 -17.55 -1.15 11.45
N PRO A 19 -17.42 -2.48 11.34
CA PRO A 19 -16.14 -3.16 11.48
C PRO A 19 -15.08 -2.56 10.55
N GLY A 20 -13.87 -2.33 11.08
CA GLY A 20 -12.76 -1.72 10.33
C GLY A 20 -12.77 -0.20 10.23
N ALA A 21 -13.89 0.47 10.52
CA ALA A 21 -13.93 1.91 10.53
C ALA A 21 -13.12 2.50 11.70
N ILE A 22 -12.35 3.54 11.43
CA ILE A 22 -11.66 4.32 12.45
C ILE A 22 -12.65 5.20 13.22
N GLY A 23 -13.62 5.78 12.51
CA GLY A 23 -14.62 6.69 13.05
C GLY A 23 -15.03 7.75 12.03
N ARG A 24 -15.46 8.90 12.54
CA ARG A 24 -15.81 10.09 11.74
C ARG A 24 -14.92 11.27 12.12
N ALA A 25 -14.86 12.27 11.25
CA ALA A 25 -14.28 13.57 11.57
C ALA A 25 -14.91 14.15 12.85
N ALA A 26 -14.11 14.80 13.67
CA ALA A 26 -14.64 15.50 14.82
C ALA A 26 -15.52 16.69 14.37
N PRO A 27 -16.51 17.09 15.17
CA PRO A 27 -17.30 18.27 14.86
C PRO A 27 -16.42 19.51 14.69
N GLY A 28 -16.56 20.18 13.56
CA GLY A 28 -15.74 21.35 13.21
C GLY A 28 -14.49 21.05 12.38
N ASP A 29 -14.09 19.79 12.24
CA ASP A 29 -13.02 19.39 11.33
C ASP A 29 -13.56 19.27 9.90
N ASP A 30 -12.82 19.82 8.93
CA ASP A 30 -13.10 19.66 7.50
C ASP A 30 -12.13 18.66 6.88
N LEU A 31 -12.36 17.37 7.17
CA LEU A 31 -11.58 16.27 6.62
C LEU A 31 -12.18 15.78 5.29
N ALA A 32 -11.34 15.61 4.29
CA ALA A 32 -11.70 15.02 3.02
C ALA A 32 -10.72 13.91 2.61
N VAL A 33 -11.19 13.00 1.78
CA VAL A 33 -10.37 12.01 1.08
C VAL A 33 -10.20 12.47 -0.35
N VAL A 34 -8.96 12.73 -0.78
CA VAL A 34 -8.65 13.40 -2.04
C VAL A 34 -7.66 12.56 -2.85
N ASP A 35 -7.91 12.42 -4.15
CA ASP A 35 -6.91 11.84 -5.05
C ASP A 35 -5.74 12.85 -5.21
N PRO A 36 -4.54 12.51 -4.74
CA PRO A 36 -3.41 13.45 -4.75
C PRO A 36 -2.96 13.86 -6.16
N ARG A 37 -3.35 13.10 -7.20
CA ARG A 37 -3.03 13.40 -8.59
C ARG A 37 -4.00 14.39 -9.22
N THR A 38 -5.31 14.17 -9.03
CA THR A 38 -6.36 15.00 -9.64
C THR A 38 -6.76 16.17 -8.76
N ARG A 39 -6.40 16.15 -7.48
CA ARG A 39 -6.80 17.11 -6.44
C ARG A 39 -8.31 17.17 -6.22
N LYS A 40 -9.02 16.14 -6.66
CA LYS A 40 -10.48 16.01 -6.50
C LYS A 40 -10.80 15.08 -5.34
N GLU A 41 -11.90 15.37 -4.66
CA GLU A 41 -12.44 14.50 -3.62
C GLU A 41 -12.85 13.16 -4.23
N CYS A 42 -12.47 12.07 -3.55
CA CYS A 42 -12.79 10.72 -3.96
C CYS A 42 -14.28 10.42 -3.73
N PRO A 43 -14.93 9.62 -4.59
CA PRO A 43 -16.29 9.18 -4.34
C PRO A 43 -16.38 8.32 -3.07
N PRO A 44 -17.56 8.21 -2.47
CA PRO A 44 -17.77 7.29 -1.35
C PRO A 44 -17.45 5.84 -1.74
N ALA A 45 -16.92 5.11 -0.77
CA ALA A 45 -16.65 3.69 -0.89
C ALA A 45 -17.95 2.89 -1.02
N LEU A 46 -17.96 1.96 -1.96
CA LEU A 46 -19.05 1.01 -2.18
C LEU A 46 -18.58 -0.36 -1.70
N HIS A 47 -19.39 -1.01 -0.87
CA HIS A 47 -19.11 -2.34 -0.35
C HIS A 47 -20.12 -3.35 -0.91
N ALA A 48 -19.64 -4.55 -1.19
CA ALA A 48 -20.48 -5.70 -1.42
C ALA A 48 -21.08 -6.19 -0.08
N ASP A 49 -22.07 -7.07 -0.16
CA ASP A 49 -22.73 -7.65 1.04
C ASP A 49 -21.74 -8.41 1.95
N ASP A 50 -20.66 -8.93 1.39
CA ASP A 50 -19.57 -9.60 2.11
C ASP A 50 -18.52 -8.63 2.71
N GLY A 51 -18.75 -7.32 2.61
CA GLY A 51 -17.85 -6.26 3.10
C GLY A 51 -16.70 -5.90 2.19
N ARG A 52 -16.59 -6.52 1.01
CA ARG A 52 -15.55 -6.23 0.01
C ARG A 52 -15.71 -4.83 -0.56
N LEU A 53 -14.61 -4.07 -0.66
CA LEU A 53 -14.57 -2.76 -1.30
C LEU A 53 -14.62 -2.90 -2.83
N LEU A 54 -15.69 -2.40 -3.47
CA LEU A 54 -15.92 -2.58 -4.90
C LEU A 54 -15.22 -1.53 -5.79
N ASN A 55 -15.10 -0.29 -5.30
CA ASN A 55 -14.54 0.84 -6.06
C ASN A 55 -13.26 1.40 -5.41
N GLY A 56 -12.41 0.54 -4.83
CA GLY A 56 -11.22 0.97 -4.08
C GLY A 56 -10.24 1.83 -4.88
N SER A 57 -10.08 1.57 -6.18
CA SER A 57 -9.23 2.39 -7.07
C SER A 57 -9.64 3.86 -7.16
N GLU A 58 -10.94 4.15 -6.98
CA GLU A 58 -11.52 5.49 -7.06
C GLU A 58 -11.75 6.10 -5.68
N ALA A 59 -12.16 5.28 -4.71
CA ALA A 59 -12.54 5.72 -3.36
C ALA A 59 -11.35 5.98 -2.45
N ILE A 60 -10.18 5.32 -2.69
CA ILE A 60 -8.99 5.48 -1.86
C ILE A 60 -8.19 6.71 -2.31
N GLY A 61 -8.03 7.66 -1.40
CA GLY A 61 -7.24 8.87 -1.57
C GLY A 61 -6.46 9.21 -0.31
N GLU A 62 -5.76 10.33 -0.35
CA GLU A 62 -5.07 10.87 0.83
C GLU A 62 -6.06 11.63 1.72
N LEU A 63 -5.97 11.40 3.02
CA LEU A 63 -6.71 12.20 3.99
C LEU A 63 -6.12 13.59 4.05
N VAL A 64 -6.95 14.62 3.89
CA VAL A 64 -6.57 16.01 4.00
C VAL A 64 -7.42 16.74 5.01
N ASN A 65 -6.87 17.73 5.69
CA ASN A 65 -7.62 18.69 6.48
C ASN A 65 -7.66 20.04 5.75
N ARG A 66 -8.87 20.50 5.42
CA ARG A 66 -9.14 21.79 4.76
C ARG A 66 -9.51 22.88 5.75
N GLY A 67 -9.81 22.48 6.98
CA GLY A 67 -10.17 23.39 8.07
C GLY A 67 -8.96 23.92 8.86
N PRO A 68 -9.23 24.53 10.00
CA PRO A 68 -8.19 24.99 10.91
C PRO A 68 -7.21 23.87 11.26
N ASN A 69 -5.94 24.19 11.25
CA ASN A 69 -4.88 23.20 11.48
C ASN A 69 -3.83 23.81 12.43
N PRO A 70 -3.57 23.20 13.60
CA PRO A 70 -2.58 23.67 14.55
C PRO A 70 -1.13 23.41 14.11
N PHE A 71 -0.91 22.65 13.01
CA PHE A 71 0.42 22.37 12.51
C PHE A 71 1.10 23.65 11.99
N GLU A 72 2.12 24.12 12.70
CA GLU A 72 2.85 25.33 12.36
C GLU A 72 3.99 25.08 11.36
N GLY A 73 4.46 23.84 11.24
CA GLY A 73 5.53 23.42 10.33
C GLY A 73 6.61 22.60 11.01
N TYR A 74 7.53 22.08 10.21
CA TYR A 74 8.70 21.35 10.69
C TYR A 74 9.86 22.30 10.97
N TRP A 75 10.54 22.13 12.10
CA TRP A 75 11.67 22.96 12.46
C TRP A 75 12.77 22.91 11.37
N ARG A 76 13.04 24.06 10.76
CA ARG A 76 14.08 24.24 9.71
C ARG A 76 14.00 23.25 8.54
N ASN A 77 12.79 22.80 8.17
CA ASN A 77 12.59 21.88 7.06
C ASN A 77 11.46 22.35 6.13
N PRO A 78 11.70 23.39 5.33
CA PRO A 78 10.68 23.97 4.44
C PRO A 78 10.23 23.01 3.33
N GLU A 79 11.08 22.05 2.93
CA GLU A 79 10.70 21.03 1.93
C GLU A 79 9.63 20.08 2.50
N ALA A 80 9.80 19.63 3.74
CA ALA A 80 8.80 18.80 4.42
C ALA A 80 7.49 19.58 4.65
N ASP A 81 7.57 20.89 4.95
CA ASP A 81 6.40 21.76 5.07
C ASP A 81 5.65 21.86 3.76
N ALA A 82 6.36 22.13 2.67
CA ALA A 82 5.77 22.21 1.34
C ALA A 82 5.10 20.90 0.89
N ALA A 83 5.66 19.76 1.30
CA ALA A 83 5.07 18.46 1.03
C ALA A 83 3.77 18.20 1.80
N ARG A 84 3.57 18.86 2.95
CA ARG A 84 2.40 18.68 3.82
C ARG A 84 1.38 19.80 3.74
N ARG A 85 1.80 20.99 3.31
CA ARG A 85 0.95 22.21 3.26
C ARG A 85 0.96 22.78 1.87
N HIS A 86 0.03 22.35 1.06
CA HIS A 86 -0.16 22.92 -0.28
C HIS A 86 -1.65 22.98 -0.61
N ASP A 87 -2.01 23.80 -1.58
CA ASP A 87 -3.39 24.09 -1.98
C ASP A 87 -4.27 24.64 -0.83
N GLY A 88 -3.65 25.21 0.21
CA GLY A 88 -4.35 25.70 1.40
C GLY A 88 -4.79 24.59 2.37
N TRP A 89 -4.42 23.33 2.12
CA TRP A 89 -4.78 22.16 2.92
C TRP A 89 -3.57 21.53 3.59
N TYR A 90 -3.83 20.78 4.66
CA TYR A 90 -2.85 19.90 5.28
C TYR A 90 -3.02 18.47 4.74
N TRP A 91 -1.96 17.91 4.18
CA TRP A 91 -1.89 16.58 3.60
C TRP A 91 -1.21 15.63 4.60
N THR A 92 -1.95 14.61 5.05
CA THR A 92 -1.48 13.74 6.14
C THR A 92 -0.41 12.73 5.72
N GLY A 93 -0.34 12.38 4.43
CA GLY A 93 0.46 11.27 3.92
C GLY A 93 -0.14 9.91 4.22
N ASP A 94 -1.38 9.86 4.70
CA ASP A 94 -2.09 8.63 5.01
C ASP A 94 -3.28 8.44 4.06
N LEU A 95 -3.44 7.23 3.55
CA LEU A 95 -4.52 6.86 2.65
C LEU A 95 -5.75 6.43 3.45
N PHE A 96 -6.88 6.91 3.01
CA PHE A 96 -8.20 6.60 3.57
C PHE A 96 -9.22 6.37 2.47
N TYR A 97 -10.34 5.81 2.83
CA TYR A 97 -11.58 5.91 2.09
C TYR A 97 -12.72 6.24 3.05
N ARG A 98 -13.79 6.80 2.51
CA ARG A 98 -14.98 7.21 3.27
C ARG A 98 -16.20 6.50 2.69
N ASP A 99 -17.01 5.86 3.52
CA ASP A 99 -18.26 5.26 3.09
C ASP A 99 -19.39 6.29 2.96
N THR A 100 -20.55 5.84 2.49
CA THR A 100 -21.75 6.67 2.34
C THR A 100 -22.31 7.17 3.66
N GLY A 101 -21.98 6.51 4.78
CA GLY A 101 -22.30 6.91 6.14
C GLY A 101 -21.34 7.95 6.72
N GLY A 102 -20.30 8.34 5.98
CA GLY A 102 -19.27 9.28 6.42
C GLY A 102 -18.22 8.67 7.36
N PHE A 103 -18.18 7.35 7.52
CA PHE A 103 -17.11 6.69 8.28
C PHE A 103 -15.83 6.62 7.46
N LEU A 104 -14.72 6.85 8.14
CA LEU A 104 -13.39 6.84 7.57
C LEU A 104 -12.66 5.55 7.92
N TYR A 105 -12.00 4.97 6.92
CA TYR A 105 -11.26 3.73 7.01
C TYR A 105 -9.83 3.96 6.57
N PHE A 106 -8.87 3.49 7.36
CA PHE A 106 -7.46 3.59 7.02
C PHE A 106 -7.08 2.57 5.94
N ALA A 107 -6.43 3.05 4.89
CA ALA A 107 -6.02 2.23 3.74
C ALA A 107 -4.49 2.10 3.58
N GLY A 108 -3.71 2.70 4.48
CA GLY A 108 -2.25 2.64 4.44
C GLY A 108 -1.59 4.02 4.37
N ARG A 109 -0.33 4.04 3.93
CA ARG A 109 0.45 5.25 3.72
C ARG A 109 0.54 5.62 2.25
N THR A 110 0.65 6.90 1.93
CA THR A 110 0.87 7.37 0.56
C THR A 110 2.16 6.77 -0.04
N ASP A 111 3.21 6.63 0.78
CA ASP A 111 4.47 6.02 0.38
C ASP A 111 4.36 4.50 0.13
N ASP A 112 3.34 3.86 0.70
CA ASP A 112 3.05 2.43 0.54
C ASP A 112 2.02 2.16 -0.58
N ARG A 113 1.68 3.18 -1.38
CA ARG A 113 0.80 3.05 -2.54
C ARG A 113 1.53 2.38 -3.69
N LEU A 114 0.89 1.38 -4.28
CA LEU A 114 1.37 0.72 -5.49
C LEU A 114 0.56 1.23 -6.70
N ARG A 115 1.22 1.38 -7.83
CA ARG A 115 0.56 1.73 -9.09
C ARG A 115 0.75 0.62 -10.12
N VAL A 116 -0.17 -0.32 -10.12
CA VAL A 116 -0.15 -1.49 -11.01
C VAL A 116 -1.13 -1.27 -12.16
N ASP A 117 -0.64 -1.30 -13.41
CA ASP A 117 -1.45 -1.12 -14.62
C ASP A 117 -2.44 0.07 -14.53
N SER A 118 -1.93 1.23 -14.10
CA SER A 118 -2.69 2.47 -13.91
C SER A 118 -3.71 2.46 -12.75
N GLU A 119 -3.85 1.36 -12.01
CA GLU A 119 -4.65 1.31 -10.79
C GLU A 119 -3.80 1.64 -9.55
N ASN A 120 -4.44 2.35 -8.62
CA ASN A 120 -3.84 2.65 -7.33
C ASN A 120 -4.28 1.60 -6.32
N LEU A 121 -3.32 0.87 -5.77
CA LEU A 121 -3.55 -0.17 -4.78
C LEU A 121 -2.97 0.25 -3.44
N ALA A 122 -3.67 -0.07 -2.36
CA ALA A 122 -3.16 0.11 -1.00
C ALA A 122 -2.44 -1.16 -0.55
N ALA A 123 -1.18 -1.05 -0.15
CA ALA A 123 -0.41 -2.19 0.35
C ALA A 123 -1.12 -2.90 1.52
N ALA A 124 -1.69 -2.14 2.45
CA ALA A 124 -2.38 -2.69 3.62
C ALA A 124 -3.57 -3.59 3.25
N ALA A 125 -4.32 -3.28 2.18
CA ALA A 125 -5.42 -4.12 1.73
C ALA A 125 -4.90 -5.50 1.27
N ILE A 126 -3.80 -5.51 0.54
CA ILE A 126 -3.16 -6.75 0.09
C ILE A 126 -2.55 -7.50 1.29
N GLU A 127 -1.87 -6.79 2.20
CA GLU A 127 -1.29 -7.38 3.41
C GLU A 127 -2.35 -8.10 4.25
N ASN A 128 -3.53 -7.49 4.44
CA ASN A 128 -4.64 -8.09 5.19
C ASN A 128 -5.13 -9.41 4.57
N ILE A 129 -5.12 -9.51 3.24
CA ILE A 129 -5.48 -10.75 2.54
C ILE A 129 -4.36 -11.78 2.72
N LEU A 130 -3.12 -11.42 2.44
CA LEU A 130 -1.98 -12.32 2.51
C LEU A 130 -1.68 -12.82 3.93
N ALA A 131 -2.03 -12.05 4.96
CA ALA A 131 -1.91 -12.46 6.36
C ALA A 131 -2.82 -13.65 6.75
N ARG A 132 -3.78 -14.02 5.89
CA ARG A 132 -4.61 -15.22 6.07
C ARG A 132 -3.91 -16.50 5.64
N TYR A 133 -2.78 -16.39 4.92
CA TYR A 133 -1.99 -17.54 4.51
C TYR A 133 -1.39 -18.24 5.75
N GLU A 134 -1.66 -19.52 5.92
CA GLU A 134 -1.34 -20.28 7.15
C GLU A 134 0.16 -20.28 7.47
N GLY A 135 1.02 -20.23 6.45
CA GLY A 135 2.48 -20.16 6.62
C GLY A 135 3.02 -18.77 7.01
N ALA A 136 2.21 -17.72 6.99
CA ALA A 136 2.67 -16.37 7.22
C ALA A 136 2.58 -15.95 8.70
N GLU A 137 3.70 -15.68 9.33
CA GLU A 137 3.78 -15.04 10.65
C GLU A 137 3.68 -13.51 10.55
N ALA A 138 4.24 -12.94 9.49
CA ALA A 138 4.14 -11.52 9.16
C ALA A 138 4.26 -11.30 7.65
N VAL A 139 3.58 -10.27 7.16
CA VAL A 139 3.57 -9.90 5.74
C VAL A 139 3.88 -8.43 5.58
N ALA A 140 4.65 -8.09 4.56
CA ALA A 140 4.82 -6.72 4.09
C ALA A 140 4.66 -6.68 2.57
N VAL A 141 3.89 -5.71 2.07
CA VAL A 141 3.66 -5.51 0.64
C VAL A 141 4.22 -4.16 0.22
N TYR A 142 4.86 -4.13 -0.93
CA TYR A 142 5.46 -2.93 -1.49
C TYR A 142 5.56 -3.02 -3.02
N ALA A 143 5.71 -1.85 -3.63
CA ALA A 143 5.93 -1.73 -5.06
C ALA A 143 7.37 -2.08 -5.44
N VAL A 144 7.52 -2.83 -6.52
CA VAL A 144 8.77 -2.91 -7.28
C VAL A 144 8.49 -2.45 -8.70
N PRO A 145 9.45 -1.79 -9.38
CA PRO A 145 9.19 -1.30 -10.72
C PRO A 145 8.88 -2.44 -11.70
N ASP A 146 8.14 -2.12 -12.77
CA ASP A 146 7.85 -3.01 -13.89
C ASP A 146 8.58 -2.54 -15.15
N PRO A 147 9.15 -3.42 -15.98
CA PRO A 147 9.83 -3.00 -17.19
C PRO A 147 8.88 -2.42 -18.27
N VAL A 148 7.59 -2.70 -18.18
CA VAL A 148 6.59 -2.25 -19.16
C VAL A 148 5.89 -0.96 -18.69
N ALA A 149 5.21 -1.01 -17.55
CA ALA A 149 4.45 0.14 -17.04
C ALA A 149 4.21 0.05 -15.53
N GLY A 150 4.41 1.18 -14.82
CA GLY A 150 4.09 1.30 -13.40
C GLY A 150 4.91 0.38 -12.51
N ASP A 151 4.21 -0.28 -11.59
CA ASP A 151 4.78 -1.14 -10.57
C ASP A 151 4.26 -2.59 -10.70
N GLN A 152 4.94 -3.49 -10.01
CA GLN A 152 4.47 -4.84 -9.70
C GLN A 152 4.36 -4.99 -8.18
N VAL A 153 3.41 -5.81 -7.75
CA VAL A 153 3.27 -6.16 -6.32
C VAL A 153 4.37 -7.13 -5.92
N MET A 154 5.14 -6.74 -4.90
CA MET A 154 6.05 -7.65 -4.21
C MET A 154 5.61 -7.80 -2.77
N ALA A 155 5.58 -9.05 -2.29
CA ALA A 155 5.33 -9.37 -0.91
C ALA A 155 6.60 -9.91 -0.25
N THR A 156 6.85 -9.54 1.01
CA THR A 156 7.78 -10.26 1.89
C THR A 156 6.94 -11.04 2.90
N ILE A 157 7.22 -12.32 3.04
CA ILE A 157 6.58 -13.21 4.00
C ILE A 157 7.66 -13.68 4.99
N ALA A 158 7.42 -13.46 6.28
CA ALA A 158 8.17 -14.11 7.34
C ALA A 158 7.39 -15.37 7.75
N GLY A 159 8.09 -16.51 7.84
CA GLY A 159 7.49 -17.78 8.20
C GLY A 159 7.71 -18.87 7.16
N ALA A 160 6.81 -19.87 7.15
CA ALA A 160 6.86 -20.98 6.20
C ALA A 160 6.25 -20.59 4.85
N PHE A 161 6.89 -21.02 3.76
CA PHE A 161 6.40 -20.72 2.41
C PHE A 161 6.45 -21.94 1.52
N ASP A 162 5.28 -22.37 1.06
CA ASP A 162 5.10 -23.36 0.02
C ASP A 162 4.57 -22.67 -1.25
N PRO A 163 5.29 -22.68 -2.38
CA PRO A 163 4.89 -21.94 -3.58
C PRO A 163 3.60 -22.45 -4.21
N ASP A 164 3.32 -23.75 -4.15
CA ASP A 164 2.13 -24.34 -4.74
C ASP A 164 0.90 -24.05 -3.85
N GLY A 165 1.00 -24.31 -2.55
CA GLY A 165 -0.05 -23.98 -1.58
C GLY A 165 -0.33 -22.48 -1.52
N PHE A 166 0.67 -21.63 -1.70
CA PHE A 166 0.45 -20.19 -1.76
C PHE A 166 -0.30 -19.79 -3.04
N ALA A 167 0.00 -20.39 -4.19
CA ALA A 167 -0.72 -20.14 -5.42
C ALA A 167 -2.21 -20.55 -5.30
N GLU A 168 -2.49 -21.71 -4.71
CA GLU A 168 -3.85 -22.17 -4.43
C GLU A 168 -4.59 -21.24 -3.46
N PHE A 169 -3.90 -20.82 -2.40
CA PHE A 169 -4.43 -19.83 -1.44
C PHE A 169 -4.85 -18.54 -2.16
N LEU A 170 -4.00 -17.96 -3.01
CA LEU A 170 -4.33 -16.72 -3.72
C LEU A 170 -5.57 -16.85 -4.61
N VAL A 171 -5.73 -17.99 -5.28
CA VAL A 171 -6.90 -18.26 -6.14
C VAL A 171 -8.19 -18.38 -5.29
N SER A 172 -8.08 -18.85 -4.05
CA SER A 172 -9.22 -19.02 -3.15
C SER A 172 -9.70 -17.72 -2.51
N GLN A 173 -8.95 -16.60 -2.66
CA GLN A 173 -9.31 -15.32 -2.04
C GLN A 173 -10.23 -14.50 -2.96
N PRO A 174 -11.54 -14.37 -2.63
CA PRO A 174 -12.49 -13.67 -3.50
C PRO A 174 -12.27 -12.16 -3.55
N ASP A 175 -11.59 -11.61 -2.54
CA ASP A 175 -11.27 -10.19 -2.39
C ASP A 175 -9.88 -9.81 -2.95
N LEU A 176 -9.13 -10.77 -3.48
CA LEU A 176 -7.84 -10.50 -4.14
C LEU A 176 -8.03 -10.26 -5.63
N GLY A 177 -7.98 -9.01 -6.05
CA GLY A 177 -7.99 -8.66 -7.46
C GLY A 177 -6.73 -9.16 -8.20
N THR A 178 -6.85 -9.42 -9.50
CA THR A 178 -5.71 -9.93 -10.32
C THR A 178 -4.48 -9.04 -10.28
N LYS A 179 -4.67 -7.72 -10.20
CA LYS A 179 -3.59 -6.72 -10.09
C LYS A 179 -3.00 -6.63 -8.69
N MET A 180 -3.72 -7.09 -7.67
CA MET A 180 -3.25 -7.16 -6.28
C MET A 180 -2.35 -8.38 -6.03
N THR A 181 -2.41 -9.36 -6.92
CA THR A 181 -1.67 -10.63 -6.77
C THR A 181 -0.16 -10.39 -6.85
N PRO A 182 0.63 -10.79 -5.84
CA PRO A 182 2.07 -10.61 -5.85
C PRO A 182 2.73 -11.22 -7.10
N ARG A 183 3.60 -10.44 -7.74
CA ARG A 183 4.46 -10.92 -8.80
C ARG A 183 5.69 -11.61 -8.24
N PHE A 184 6.21 -11.06 -7.15
CA PHE A 184 7.37 -11.54 -6.45
C PHE A 184 7.04 -11.78 -4.99
N VAL A 185 7.59 -12.84 -4.41
CA VAL A 185 7.50 -13.17 -2.99
C VAL A 185 8.90 -13.40 -2.45
N ARG A 186 9.32 -12.54 -1.52
CA ARG A 186 10.55 -12.68 -0.74
C ARG A 186 10.22 -13.44 0.53
N VAL A 187 11.01 -14.44 0.86
CA VAL A 187 10.82 -15.23 2.08
C VAL A 187 11.96 -14.95 3.04
N VAL A 188 11.62 -14.57 4.26
CA VAL A 188 12.58 -14.20 5.31
C VAL A 188 12.30 -14.99 6.60
N PRO A 189 13.34 -15.28 7.41
CA PRO A 189 13.12 -15.95 8.69
C PRO A 189 12.40 -15.06 9.70
N SER A 190 12.57 -13.74 9.60
CA SER A 190 11.87 -12.75 10.44
C SER A 190 11.76 -11.42 9.69
N MET A 191 10.67 -10.68 9.95
CA MET A 191 10.43 -9.39 9.33
C MET A 191 11.43 -8.34 9.87
N PRO A 192 12.10 -7.54 9.00
CA PRO A 192 12.94 -6.46 9.47
C PRO A 192 12.09 -5.36 10.10
N VAL A 193 12.37 -5.04 11.35
CA VAL A 193 11.62 -4.04 12.13
C VAL A 193 12.54 -2.97 12.69
N THR A 194 11.96 -1.80 12.98
CA THR A 194 12.63 -0.73 13.75
C THR A 194 12.70 -1.08 15.24
N ALA A 195 13.45 -0.29 16.03
CA ALA A 195 13.47 -0.42 17.49
C ALA A 195 12.07 -0.28 18.12
N THR A 196 11.14 0.34 17.45
CA THR A 196 9.73 0.49 17.88
C THR A 196 8.81 -0.57 17.29
N ASN A 197 9.37 -1.70 16.81
CA ASN A 197 8.65 -2.84 16.21
C ASN A 197 7.79 -2.52 14.98
N LYS A 198 8.17 -1.50 14.20
CA LYS A 198 7.51 -1.17 12.93
C LYS A 198 8.30 -1.79 11.77
N ILE A 199 7.60 -2.43 10.83
CA ILE A 199 8.21 -3.03 9.64
C ILE A 199 8.94 -1.95 8.82
N GLN A 200 10.19 -2.23 8.43
CA GLN A 200 11.04 -1.34 7.64
C GLN A 200 10.74 -1.49 6.14
N ARG A 201 9.53 -1.15 5.70
CA ARG A 201 9.09 -1.28 4.29
C ARG A 201 9.99 -0.56 3.30
N ALA A 202 10.52 0.62 3.67
CA ALA A 202 11.42 1.37 2.81
C ALA A 202 12.72 0.60 2.49
N ALA A 203 13.25 -0.16 3.45
CA ALA A 203 14.41 -1.02 3.24
C ALA A 203 14.06 -2.19 2.32
N LEU A 204 12.94 -2.88 2.59
CA LEU A 204 12.45 -3.98 1.77
C LEU A 204 12.22 -3.55 0.31
N ARG A 205 11.58 -2.40 0.10
CA ARG A 205 11.31 -1.83 -1.22
C ARG A 205 12.60 -1.49 -1.98
N ARG A 206 13.58 -0.87 -1.32
CA ARG A 206 14.87 -0.51 -1.93
C ARG A 206 15.65 -1.74 -2.38
N GLU A 207 15.64 -2.83 -1.60
CA GLU A 207 16.28 -4.08 -1.97
C GLU A 207 15.50 -4.82 -3.07
N GLY A 208 14.18 -4.79 -2.98
CA GLY A 208 13.26 -5.43 -3.93
C GLY A 208 13.62 -6.90 -4.19
N PHE A 209 13.55 -7.31 -5.45
CA PHE A 209 13.91 -8.68 -5.88
C PHE A 209 15.43 -8.91 -6.03
N ARG A 210 16.27 -7.93 -5.71
CA ARG A 210 17.74 -8.05 -5.73
C ARG A 210 18.33 -8.27 -4.33
N CYS A 211 17.51 -8.68 -3.39
CA CYS A 211 17.90 -9.01 -2.03
C CYS A 211 18.69 -10.34 -1.94
N PRO A 212 19.38 -10.59 -0.82
CA PRO A 212 20.09 -11.87 -0.61
C PRO A 212 19.16 -13.03 -0.26
N ASP A 213 17.91 -12.74 0.15
CA ASP A 213 16.97 -13.77 0.58
C ASP A 213 16.35 -14.52 -0.60
N PRO A 214 15.79 -15.70 -0.37
CA PRO A 214 15.06 -16.43 -1.39
C PRO A 214 13.89 -15.61 -1.94
N VAL A 215 13.87 -15.42 -3.26
CA VAL A 215 12.77 -14.79 -3.98
C VAL A 215 12.09 -15.81 -4.88
N TRP A 216 10.78 -15.82 -4.81
CA TRP A 216 9.91 -16.58 -5.70
C TRP A 216 9.19 -15.61 -6.61
N TRP A 217 8.93 -16.00 -7.84
CA TRP A 217 8.22 -15.16 -8.77
C TRP A 217 7.23 -15.94 -9.63
N ARG A 218 6.20 -15.23 -10.02
CA ARG A 218 5.16 -15.74 -10.90
C ARG A 218 5.40 -15.19 -12.32
N PRO A 219 5.88 -16.01 -13.27
CA PRO A 219 6.11 -15.58 -14.64
C PRO A 219 4.84 -15.06 -15.32
N PRO A 220 4.95 -14.16 -16.32
CA PRO A 220 3.79 -13.70 -17.09
C PRO A 220 2.98 -14.87 -17.65
N GLY A 221 1.63 -14.78 -17.53
CA GLY A 221 0.72 -15.80 -18.05
C GLY A 221 0.68 -17.13 -17.29
N LYS A 222 1.36 -17.21 -16.13
CA LYS A 222 1.34 -18.42 -15.27
C LYS A 222 0.81 -18.10 -13.88
N TRP A 223 0.17 -19.10 -13.25
CA TRP A 223 -0.34 -19.03 -11.87
C TRP A 223 0.52 -19.86 -10.89
N ALA A 224 1.76 -20.15 -11.26
CA ALA A 224 2.68 -20.91 -10.43
C ALA A 224 3.87 -20.04 -10.05
N TYR A 225 4.33 -20.17 -8.81
CA TYR A 225 5.54 -19.55 -8.31
C TYR A 225 6.72 -20.48 -8.48
N ARG A 226 7.85 -19.95 -8.88
CA ARG A 226 9.13 -20.65 -8.92
C ARG A 226 10.26 -19.79 -8.39
N LYS A 227 11.35 -20.37 -7.99
CA LYS A 227 12.53 -19.60 -7.56
C LYS A 227 12.96 -18.62 -8.64
N PHE A 228 13.19 -17.39 -8.23
CA PHE A 228 13.75 -16.34 -9.06
C PHE A 228 15.27 -16.49 -9.08
N SER A 229 15.82 -16.81 -10.23
CA SER A 229 17.23 -17.14 -10.39
C SER A 229 18.05 -15.95 -10.89
N ALA A 230 19.39 -16.05 -10.83
CA ALA A 230 20.28 -15.06 -11.44
C ALA A 230 20.05 -14.90 -12.96
N VAL A 231 19.65 -15.97 -13.63
CA VAL A 231 19.31 -15.94 -15.07
C VAL A 231 18.04 -15.14 -15.30
N ASP A 232 17.04 -15.29 -14.43
CA ASP A 232 15.80 -14.50 -14.50
C ASP A 232 16.07 -13.02 -14.24
N LEU A 233 16.92 -12.71 -13.27
CA LEU A 233 17.34 -11.33 -12.99
C LEU A 233 18.05 -10.72 -14.22
N ALA A 234 19.00 -11.45 -14.82
CA ALA A 234 19.71 -10.96 -16.01
C ALA A 234 18.75 -10.70 -17.19
N ARG A 235 17.78 -11.60 -17.40
CA ARG A 235 16.71 -11.41 -18.41
C ARG A 235 15.87 -10.15 -18.09
N LEU A 236 15.45 -9.99 -16.87
CA LEU A 236 14.64 -8.86 -16.45
C LEU A 236 15.42 -7.54 -16.63
N VAL A 237 16.69 -7.48 -16.23
CA VAL A 237 17.56 -6.31 -16.46
C VAL A 237 17.70 -5.99 -17.96
N THR A 238 17.83 -7.00 -18.80
CA THR A 238 17.87 -6.81 -20.27
C THR A 238 16.57 -6.23 -20.79
N GLU A 239 15.44 -6.65 -20.25
CA GLU A 239 14.12 -6.11 -20.60
C GLU A 239 13.96 -4.65 -20.20
N TYR A 240 14.47 -4.25 -19.02
CA TYR A 240 14.50 -2.83 -18.60
C TYR A 240 15.35 -1.98 -19.55
N ARG A 241 16.53 -2.48 -19.95
CA ARG A 241 17.42 -1.79 -20.91
C ARG A 241 16.76 -1.60 -22.26
N ALA A 242 16.17 -2.67 -22.79
CA ALA A 242 15.49 -2.64 -24.09
C ALA A 242 14.35 -1.61 -24.16
N ARG A 243 13.81 -1.23 -22.99
CA ARG A 243 12.72 -0.25 -22.84
C ARG A 243 13.19 1.12 -22.35
N GLY A 244 14.50 1.33 -22.19
CA GLY A 244 15.05 2.59 -21.68
C GLY A 244 14.68 2.90 -20.22
N ARG A 245 14.41 1.87 -19.40
CA ARG A 245 13.92 2.02 -18.02
C ARG A 245 14.92 1.51 -16.97
N GLU A 246 16.18 1.36 -17.32
CA GLU A 246 17.22 0.81 -16.43
C GLU A 246 17.41 1.65 -15.15
N GLU A 247 17.17 2.95 -15.20
CA GLU A 247 17.27 3.82 -14.02
C GLU A 247 16.30 3.43 -12.90
N LEU A 248 15.16 2.79 -13.24
CA LEU A 248 14.19 2.32 -12.23
C LEU A 248 14.76 1.22 -11.33
N LEU A 249 15.78 0.49 -11.80
CA LEU A 249 16.45 -0.52 -11.00
C LEU A 249 17.39 0.07 -9.93
N ARG A 250 17.64 1.39 -9.96
CA ARG A 250 18.51 2.09 -9.00
C ARG A 250 17.73 2.76 -7.87
N ARG A 251 16.42 2.78 -7.97
CA ARG A 251 15.50 3.32 -6.96
C ARG A 251 15.18 2.27 -5.91
#